data_3e27ac9bb0de52d36178ef610da714fd
#
_entry.id   3e27ac9bb0de52d36178ef610da714fd
#
_cell.length_a   1.000
_cell.length_b   1.000
_cell.length_c   1.000
_cell.angle_alpha   90.00
_cell.angle_beta   90.00
_cell.angle_gamma   90.00
#
_symmetry.space_group_name_H-M   'P 1'
#
loop_
_entity.id
_entity.type
_entity.pdbx_description
1 polymer ?
#
loop_
_entity_poly.entity_id
_entity_poly.type
_entity_poly.pdbx_seq_one_letter_code
_entity_poly.pdbx_strand_id
1 'polypeptide(L)'
;PAFAETCPQYLLLSLEDNMLNDDMTDKGWEGAKYVFTPPLREKRNQPKLWEGLRKDNLQVVSTDHCPFCFEDQKALGKNDFTKIPNGGPGIENRLQLLHHHGVGQGNFSINRFVELVSSAPARIFGMYPKKGVLAAGSDADLVLWDPGALYTISAATHHMRVDYSMFEGFKVKGNARDVYSRGELIVSKGEFIGKPGRGEYLRREARGGAWK
;
A
#
# COMPACT_ATOMS: atom_id res chain seq x y z
N PRO A 1 10.38 -1.62 -22.81
CA PRO A 1 9.52 -2.44 -21.97
C PRO A 1 8.47 -1.59 -21.28
N ALA A 2 7.31 -2.16 -21.02
CA ALA A 2 6.24 -1.56 -20.23
C ALA A 2 6.23 -2.21 -18.84
N PHE A 3 5.89 -1.44 -17.80
CA PHE A 3 5.65 -1.93 -16.45
C PHE A 3 4.28 -1.50 -16.01
N ALA A 4 3.67 -2.33 -15.16
CA ALA A 4 2.36 -2.08 -14.63
C ALA A 4 2.35 -2.26 -13.11
N GLU A 5 1.50 -1.49 -12.45
CA GLU A 5 1.29 -1.55 -11.02
C GLU A 5 -0.19 -1.69 -10.66
N THR A 6 -0.45 -2.10 -9.45
CA THR A 6 -1.76 -2.01 -8.80
C THR A 6 -1.59 -1.53 -7.35
N CYS A 7 -2.71 -1.32 -6.67
CA CYS A 7 -2.71 -0.87 -5.27
C CYS A 7 -3.62 -1.75 -4.42
N PRO A 8 -3.44 -1.81 -3.08
CA PRO A 8 -4.24 -2.63 -2.19
C PRO A 8 -5.75 -2.39 -2.30
N GLN A 9 -6.18 -1.15 -2.55
CA GLN A 9 -7.59 -0.82 -2.70
C GLN A 9 -8.24 -1.58 -3.86
N TYR A 10 -7.55 -1.78 -4.98
CA TYR A 10 -8.10 -2.51 -6.12
C TYR A 10 -8.08 -4.03 -5.94
N LEU A 11 -7.21 -4.52 -5.05
CA LEU A 11 -7.12 -5.94 -4.71
C LEU A 11 -8.18 -6.39 -3.68
N LEU A 12 -8.65 -5.46 -2.84
CA LEU A 12 -9.40 -5.80 -1.62
C LEU A 12 -10.73 -5.06 -1.47
N LEU A 13 -10.90 -3.92 -2.12
CA LEU A 13 -12.12 -3.13 -2.11
C LEU A 13 -12.81 -3.23 -3.47
N SER A 14 -14.13 -3.13 -3.49
CA SER A 14 -14.92 -3.22 -4.71
C SER A 14 -16.04 -2.18 -4.74
N LEU A 15 -16.58 -1.97 -5.93
CA LEU A 15 -17.76 -1.12 -6.11
C LEU A 15 -18.92 -1.65 -5.23
N GLU A 16 -19.19 -2.95 -5.29
CA GLU A 16 -20.29 -3.60 -4.59
C GLU A 16 -20.12 -3.51 -3.06
N ASP A 17 -18.95 -3.89 -2.55
CA ASP A 17 -18.74 -3.98 -1.10
C ASP A 17 -18.63 -2.60 -0.43
N ASN A 18 -18.11 -1.58 -1.12
CA ASN A 18 -17.71 -0.32 -0.52
C ASN A 18 -18.56 0.89 -0.92
N MET A 19 -19.19 0.87 -2.09
CA MET A 19 -19.94 2.01 -2.60
C MET A 19 -21.44 1.73 -2.77
N LEU A 20 -21.83 0.45 -2.85
CA LEU A 20 -23.22 0.04 -3.04
C LEU A 20 -23.76 -0.73 -1.82
N ASN A 21 -25.05 -0.62 -1.59
CA ASN A 21 -25.82 -1.48 -0.68
C ASN A 21 -26.12 -2.84 -1.33
N ASP A 22 -26.68 -3.79 -0.57
CA ASP A 22 -27.02 -5.12 -1.07
C ASP A 22 -28.07 -5.09 -2.21
N ASP A 23 -28.93 -4.07 -2.25
CA ASP A 23 -29.90 -3.80 -3.30
C ASP A 23 -29.34 -3.01 -4.49
N MET A 24 -28.02 -2.83 -4.56
CA MET A 24 -27.31 -2.06 -5.58
C MET A 24 -27.61 -0.56 -5.61
N THR A 25 -28.27 -0.01 -4.61
CA THR A 25 -28.32 1.44 -4.39
C THR A 25 -26.99 1.93 -3.81
N ASP A 26 -26.68 3.23 -3.94
CA ASP A 26 -25.45 3.78 -3.37
C ASP A 26 -25.51 3.84 -1.82
N LYS A 27 -24.33 3.76 -1.17
CA LYS A 27 -24.18 3.89 0.28
C LYS A 27 -24.32 5.33 0.78
N GLY A 28 -24.78 6.23 -0.05
CA GLY A 28 -24.88 7.64 0.28
C GLY A 28 -23.50 8.25 0.55
N TRP A 29 -23.46 9.15 1.52
CA TRP A 29 -22.24 9.89 1.82
C TRP A 29 -21.04 9.03 2.23
N GLU A 30 -21.26 7.89 2.85
CA GLU A 30 -20.17 6.94 3.23
C GLU A 30 -19.36 6.47 2.02
N GLY A 31 -19.96 6.37 0.85
CA GLY A 31 -19.28 6.05 -0.41
C GLY A 31 -18.18 7.03 -0.79
N ALA A 32 -18.24 8.28 -0.30
CA ALA A 32 -17.22 9.29 -0.58
C ALA A 32 -15.83 8.92 -0.04
N LYS A 33 -15.75 8.07 0.97
CA LYS A 33 -14.48 7.49 1.48
C LYS A 33 -13.72 6.72 0.41
N TYR A 34 -14.42 6.20 -0.61
CA TYR A 34 -13.92 5.31 -1.65
C TYR A 34 -13.92 5.94 -3.05
N VAL A 35 -14.02 7.26 -3.12
CA VAL A 35 -13.90 7.99 -4.38
C VAL A 35 -12.42 8.15 -4.73
N PHE A 36 -11.97 7.39 -5.74
CA PHE A 36 -10.59 7.35 -6.25
C PHE A 36 -10.56 7.55 -7.77
N THR A 37 -9.42 7.87 -8.28
CA THR A 37 -9.12 7.85 -9.73
C THR A 37 -7.86 7.00 -9.95
N PRO A 38 -7.97 5.83 -10.63
CA PRO A 38 -9.19 5.18 -11.17
C PRO A 38 -10.22 4.79 -10.11
N PRO A 39 -11.52 4.74 -10.43
CA PRO A 39 -12.54 4.32 -9.47
C PRO A 39 -12.48 2.82 -9.16
N LEU A 40 -13.04 2.42 -8.02
CA LEU A 40 -13.22 1.01 -7.69
C LEU A 40 -14.02 0.31 -8.79
N ARG A 41 -13.66 -0.93 -9.08
CA ARG A 41 -14.30 -1.78 -10.08
C ARG A 41 -15.05 -2.91 -9.39
N GLU A 42 -15.80 -3.66 -10.20
CA GLU A 42 -16.56 -4.82 -9.72
C GLU A 42 -15.62 -5.86 -9.10
N LYS A 43 -16.07 -6.49 -8.04
CA LYS A 43 -15.33 -7.51 -7.26
C LYS A 43 -14.78 -8.65 -8.11
N ARG A 44 -15.50 -9.01 -9.18
CA ARG A 44 -15.06 -10.05 -10.14
C ARG A 44 -13.70 -9.80 -10.80
N ASN A 45 -13.19 -8.57 -10.75
CA ASN A 45 -11.89 -8.22 -11.33
C ASN A 45 -10.72 -8.56 -10.38
N GLN A 46 -10.95 -8.64 -9.07
CA GLN A 46 -9.90 -8.88 -8.07
C GLN A 46 -9.08 -10.15 -8.33
N PRO A 47 -9.67 -11.32 -8.64
CA PRO A 47 -8.90 -12.53 -8.94
C PRO A 47 -7.92 -12.36 -10.10
N LYS A 48 -8.26 -11.52 -11.10
CA LYS A 48 -7.38 -11.22 -12.24
C LYS A 48 -6.19 -10.36 -11.88
N LEU A 49 -6.36 -9.42 -10.93
CA LEU A 49 -5.26 -8.63 -10.40
C LEU A 49 -4.30 -9.50 -9.59
N TRP A 50 -4.80 -10.37 -8.71
CA TRP A 50 -3.98 -11.33 -7.97
C TRP A 50 -3.23 -12.28 -8.91
N GLU A 51 -3.88 -12.77 -9.96
CA GLU A 51 -3.24 -13.57 -11.01
C GLU A 51 -2.13 -12.78 -11.72
N GLY A 52 -2.38 -11.51 -12.05
CA GLY A 52 -1.41 -10.62 -12.68
C GLY A 52 -0.16 -10.41 -11.83
N LEU A 53 -0.32 -10.25 -10.51
CA LEU A 53 0.80 -10.16 -9.57
C LEU A 53 1.60 -11.46 -9.51
N ARG A 54 0.91 -12.62 -9.50
CA ARG A 54 1.56 -13.92 -9.45
C ARG A 54 2.35 -14.24 -10.73
N LYS A 55 1.82 -13.84 -11.90
CA LYS A 55 2.40 -14.12 -13.22
C LYS A 55 3.38 -13.06 -13.73
N ASP A 56 3.70 -12.07 -12.93
CA ASP A 56 4.54 -10.92 -13.32
C ASP A 56 3.99 -10.04 -14.45
N ASN A 57 2.69 -10.06 -14.67
CA ASN A 57 2.02 -9.10 -15.53
C ASN A 57 1.88 -7.73 -14.87
N LEU A 58 1.92 -7.71 -13.52
CA LEU A 58 1.99 -6.53 -12.67
C LEU A 58 3.27 -6.65 -11.81
N GLN A 59 4.18 -5.69 -11.94
CA GLN A 59 5.51 -5.76 -11.33
C GLN A 59 5.59 -5.11 -9.96
N VAL A 60 4.69 -4.21 -9.64
CA VAL A 60 4.74 -3.39 -8.41
C VAL A 60 3.36 -3.32 -7.77
N VAL A 61 3.34 -3.28 -6.44
CA VAL A 61 2.18 -2.82 -5.69
C VAL A 61 2.53 -1.51 -5.00
N SER A 62 1.95 -0.42 -5.49
CA SER A 62 2.04 0.93 -4.90
C SER A 62 0.88 1.19 -3.93
N THR A 63 0.59 2.43 -3.59
CA THR A 63 -0.53 2.78 -2.71
C THR A 63 -1.46 3.84 -3.28
N ASP A 64 -0.96 4.63 -4.21
CA ASP A 64 -1.67 5.81 -4.71
C ASP A 64 -2.20 6.67 -3.53
N HIS A 65 -1.35 6.84 -2.50
CA HIS A 65 -1.71 7.54 -1.27
C HIS A 65 -1.92 9.02 -1.54
N CYS A 66 -3.19 9.42 -1.56
CA CYS A 66 -3.61 10.80 -1.70
C CYS A 66 -4.72 11.06 -0.66
N PRO A 67 -4.36 11.32 0.61
CA PRO A 67 -5.31 11.35 1.71
C PRO A 67 -6.03 12.69 1.79
N PHE A 68 -7.30 12.61 2.17
CA PHE A 68 -8.16 13.74 2.51
C PHE A 68 -8.94 13.37 3.78
N CYS A 69 -9.15 14.32 4.70
CA CYS A 69 -10.06 14.10 5.80
C CYS A 69 -11.51 13.97 5.31
N PHE A 70 -12.24 13.04 5.92
CA PHE A 70 -13.62 12.78 5.52
C PHE A 70 -14.58 13.88 5.98
N GLU A 71 -14.42 14.32 7.24
CA GLU A 71 -15.36 15.24 7.89
C GLU A 71 -15.30 16.68 7.34
N ASP A 72 -14.14 17.11 6.84
CA ASP A 72 -13.98 18.49 6.33
C ASP A 72 -13.66 18.52 4.82
N GLN A 73 -12.64 17.82 4.35
CA GLN A 73 -12.17 17.94 2.99
C GLN A 73 -13.06 17.20 2.00
N LYS A 74 -13.42 15.94 2.26
CA LYS A 74 -14.38 15.23 1.40
C LYS A 74 -15.78 15.86 1.48
N ALA A 75 -16.14 16.44 2.61
CA ALA A 75 -17.42 17.12 2.83
C ALA A 75 -17.68 18.29 1.87
N LEU A 76 -16.67 18.83 1.20
CA LEU A 76 -16.83 19.80 0.12
C LEU A 76 -17.74 19.28 -1.02
N GLY A 77 -17.76 17.95 -1.20
CA GLY A 77 -18.58 17.30 -2.21
C GLY A 77 -19.96 16.81 -1.74
N LYS A 78 -20.35 17.08 -0.49
CA LYS A 78 -21.58 16.53 0.10
C LYS A 78 -22.85 16.88 -0.69
N ASN A 79 -22.91 18.07 -1.29
CA ASN A 79 -24.03 18.54 -2.10
C ASN A 79 -23.72 18.58 -3.61
N ASP A 80 -22.48 18.22 -4.00
CA ASP A 80 -22.03 18.24 -5.38
C ASP A 80 -20.89 17.25 -5.51
N PHE A 81 -21.19 16.03 -5.98
CA PHE A 81 -20.22 14.93 -6.06
C PHE A 81 -18.97 15.28 -6.88
N THR A 82 -19.06 16.24 -7.80
CA THR A 82 -17.91 16.70 -8.62
C THR A 82 -16.83 17.39 -7.78
N LYS A 83 -17.17 17.79 -6.56
CA LYS A 83 -16.27 18.43 -5.59
C LYS A 83 -15.69 17.47 -4.56
N ILE A 84 -16.00 16.17 -4.62
CA ILE A 84 -15.39 15.17 -3.75
C ILE A 84 -13.92 15.03 -4.15
N PRO A 85 -12.95 15.36 -3.28
CA PRO A 85 -11.54 15.10 -3.59
C PRO A 85 -11.29 13.62 -3.84
N ASN A 86 -10.60 13.30 -4.96
CA ASN A 86 -10.28 11.94 -5.34
C ASN A 86 -9.00 11.46 -4.64
N GLY A 87 -9.09 10.38 -3.90
CA GLY A 87 -7.98 9.76 -3.21
C GLY A 87 -8.36 9.18 -1.86
N GLY A 88 -7.46 8.38 -1.30
CA GLY A 88 -7.68 7.72 -0.02
C GLY A 88 -6.39 7.41 0.74
N PRO A 89 -6.46 7.22 2.07
CA PRO A 89 -5.33 6.90 2.93
C PRO A 89 -4.99 5.40 2.84
N GLY A 90 -3.78 5.04 2.40
CA GLY A 90 -3.42 3.62 2.25
C GLY A 90 -1.94 3.30 2.45
N ILE A 91 -1.07 4.30 2.63
CA ILE A 91 0.38 4.08 2.64
C ILE A 91 0.84 3.18 3.79
N GLU A 92 0.24 3.32 4.96
CA GLU A 92 0.68 2.61 6.17
C GLU A 92 0.34 1.12 6.14
N ASN A 93 -0.75 0.74 5.46
CA ASN A 93 -1.30 -0.62 5.57
C ASN A 93 -0.89 -1.56 4.42
N ARG A 94 -0.14 -1.07 3.43
CA ARG A 94 0.21 -1.85 2.24
C ARG A 94 0.88 -3.18 2.56
N LEU A 95 1.88 -3.18 3.45
CA LEU A 95 2.65 -4.39 3.74
C LEU A 95 1.81 -5.42 4.50
N GLN A 96 1.04 -4.99 5.50
CA GLN A 96 0.18 -5.88 6.28
C GLN A 96 -0.89 -6.53 5.38
N LEU A 97 -1.55 -5.74 4.52
CA LEU A 97 -2.57 -6.22 3.61
C LEU A 97 -2.00 -7.23 2.60
N LEU A 98 -0.87 -6.91 1.97
CA LEU A 98 -0.22 -7.80 1.00
C LEU A 98 0.34 -9.07 1.66
N HIS A 99 0.91 -8.98 2.86
CA HIS A 99 1.38 -10.15 3.57
C HIS A 99 0.21 -11.07 3.92
N HIS A 100 -0.86 -10.53 4.51
CA HIS A 100 -2.02 -11.34 4.93
C HIS A 100 -2.74 -11.97 3.72
N HIS A 101 -3.17 -11.15 2.76
CA HIS A 101 -3.96 -11.61 1.63
C HIS A 101 -3.12 -12.21 0.51
N GLY A 102 -1.87 -11.78 0.35
CA GLY A 102 -0.96 -12.31 -0.67
C GLY A 102 -0.29 -13.60 -0.23
N VAL A 103 0.59 -13.51 0.77
CA VAL A 103 1.37 -14.65 1.28
C VAL A 103 0.49 -15.58 2.12
N GLY A 104 -0.25 -15.03 3.07
CA GLY A 104 -1.05 -15.79 4.04
C GLY A 104 -2.18 -16.60 3.40
N GLN A 105 -2.76 -16.13 2.30
CA GLN A 105 -3.80 -16.83 1.54
C GLN A 105 -3.26 -17.58 0.30
N GLY A 106 -1.92 -17.63 0.13
CA GLY A 106 -1.27 -18.41 -0.93
C GLY A 106 -1.41 -17.82 -2.35
N ASN A 107 -1.72 -16.53 -2.47
CA ASN A 107 -1.77 -15.87 -3.77
C ASN A 107 -0.39 -15.76 -4.44
N PHE A 108 0.68 -15.60 -3.63
CA PHE A 108 2.08 -15.61 -4.08
C PHE A 108 3.04 -15.95 -2.93
N SER A 109 4.30 -16.27 -3.27
CA SER A 109 5.34 -16.59 -2.29
C SER A 109 5.84 -15.35 -1.53
N ILE A 110 6.53 -15.57 -0.41
CA ILE A 110 7.21 -14.50 0.33
C ILE A 110 8.27 -13.79 -0.54
N ASN A 111 8.95 -14.53 -1.41
CA ASN A 111 9.94 -13.94 -2.32
C ASN A 111 9.26 -12.98 -3.31
N ARG A 112 8.10 -13.39 -3.86
CA ARG A 112 7.32 -12.52 -4.73
C ARG A 112 6.78 -11.28 -4.00
N PHE A 113 6.36 -11.44 -2.74
CA PHE A 113 6.00 -10.30 -1.90
C PHE A 113 7.12 -9.27 -1.81
N VAL A 114 8.34 -9.71 -1.44
CA VAL A 114 9.51 -8.81 -1.35
C VAL A 114 9.84 -8.19 -2.70
N GLU A 115 9.74 -8.95 -3.77
CA GLU A 115 9.96 -8.43 -5.12
C GLU A 115 8.98 -7.29 -5.46
N LEU A 116 7.68 -7.50 -5.26
CA LEU A 116 6.61 -6.54 -5.58
C LEU A 116 6.73 -5.22 -4.81
N VAL A 117 7.23 -5.25 -3.58
CA VAL A 117 7.26 -4.06 -2.68
C VAL A 117 8.65 -3.45 -2.49
N SER A 118 9.71 -4.10 -2.96
CA SER A 118 11.09 -3.67 -2.72
C SER A 118 11.98 -3.79 -3.95
N SER A 119 12.31 -5.02 -4.40
CA SER A 119 13.34 -5.23 -5.42
C SER A 119 12.90 -4.75 -6.80
N ALA A 120 11.66 -5.01 -7.22
CA ALA A 120 11.15 -4.55 -8.51
C ALA A 120 11.07 -3.00 -8.57
N PRO A 121 10.45 -2.29 -7.61
CA PRO A 121 10.48 -0.84 -7.62
C PRO A 121 11.89 -0.26 -7.58
N ALA A 122 12.82 -0.84 -6.79
CA ALA A 122 14.21 -0.37 -6.78
C ALA A 122 14.89 -0.47 -8.15
N ARG A 123 14.64 -1.56 -8.89
CA ARG A 123 15.16 -1.73 -10.25
C ARG A 123 14.48 -0.79 -11.25
N ILE A 124 13.16 -0.72 -11.23
CA ILE A 124 12.39 0.13 -12.15
C ILE A 124 12.78 1.60 -12.01
N PHE A 125 12.99 2.06 -10.78
CA PHE A 125 13.30 3.46 -10.49
C PHE A 125 14.81 3.77 -10.46
N GLY A 126 15.69 2.83 -10.85
CA GLY A 126 17.14 3.06 -10.96
C GLY A 126 17.84 3.27 -9.61
N MET A 127 17.35 2.60 -8.56
CA MET A 127 17.93 2.67 -7.21
C MET A 127 18.67 1.37 -6.80
N TYR A 128 18.48 0.30 -7.59
CA TYR A 128 19.18 -0.96 -7.37
C TYR A 128 20.63 -0.88 -7.84
N PRO A 129 21.64 -1.46 -7.15
CA PRO A 129 21.53 -2.28 -5.93
C PRO A 129 21.66 -1.49 -4.62
N LYS A 130 21.72 -0.18 -4.64
CA LYS A 130 21.81 0.63 -3.41
C LYS A 130 20.60 0.40 -2.51
N LYS A 131 19.41 0.22 -3.10
CA LYS A 131 18.15 -0.17 -2.45
C LYS A 131 17.62 -1.48 -3.05
N GLY A 132 16.71 -2.14 -2.33
CA GLY A 132 15.97 -3.30 -2.84
C GLY A 132 16.70 -4.65 -2.74
N VAL A 133 17.83 -4.71 -2.04
CA VAL A 133 18.59 -5.94 -1.81
C VAL A 133 19.35 -5.85 -0.49
N LEU A 134 19.56 -7.00 0.16
CA LEU A 134 20.43 -7.15 1.32
C LEU A 134 21.78 -7.69 0.84
N ALA A 135 22.71 -6.79 0.56
CA ALA A 135 24.05 -7.14 0.07
C ALA A 135 25.10 -6.15 0.60
N ALA A 136 26.36 -6.57 0.62
CA ALA A 136 27.46 -5.70 0.96
C ALA A 136 27.51 -4.52 -0.03
N GLY A 137 27.58 -3.28 0.50
CA GLY A 137 27.55 -2.04 -0.29
C GLY A 137 26.15 -1.45 -0.52
N SER A 138 25.07 -2.17 -0.19
CA SER A 138 23.72 -1.62 -0.19
C SER A 138 23.41 -0.91 1.12
N ASP A 139 22.45 0.01 1.08
CA ASP A 139 21.95 0.65 2.30
C ASP A 139 21.27 -0.42 3.20
N ALA A 140 21.54 -0.35 4.49
CA ALA A 140 20.92 -1.22 5.48
C ALA A 140 19.48 -0.74 5.81
N ASP A 141 18.61 -0.82 4.81
CA ASP A 141 17.17 -0.61 4.97
C ASP A 141 16.52 -1.96 5.24
N LEU A 142 16.16 -2.20 6.50
CA LEU A 142 15.73 -3.52 6.97
C LEU A 142 14.37 -3.41 7.67
N VAL A 143 13.53 -4.41 7.44
CA VAL A 143 12.29 -4.60 8.19
C VAL A 143 12.34 -5.96 8.86
N LEU A 144 12.30 -5.98 10.19
CA LEU A 144 12.10 -7.21 10.96
C LEU A 144 10.59 -7.43 11.06
N TRP A 145 10.14 -8.45 10.33
CA TRP A 145 8.73 -8.76 10.18
C TRP A 145 8.31 -9.85 11.15
N ASP A 146 7.24 -9.62 11.92
CA ASP A 146 6.58 -10.67 12.70
C ASP A 146 5.39 -11.22 11.89
N PRO A 147 5.51 -12.42 11.30
CA PRO A 147 4.46 -13.00 10.49
C PRO A 147 3.25 -13.50 11.31
N GLY A 148 3.41 -13.60 12.64
CA GLY A 148 2.38 -14.09 13.56
C GLY A 148 1.54 -12.98 14.19
N ALA A 149 2.01 -11.73 14.20
CA ALA A 149 1.35 -10.62 14.83
C ALA A 149 -0.05 -10.40 14.27
N LEU A 150 -1.04 -10.29 15.15
CA LEU A 150 -2.42 -9.95 14.79
C LEU A 150 -2.61 -8.44 14.92
N TYR A 151 -3.17 -7.84 13.91
CA TYR A 151 -3.40 -6.40 13.85
C TYR A 151 -4.78 -6.11 13.26
N THR A 152 -5.50 -5.14 13.85
CA THR A 152 -6.74 -4.60 13.27
C THR A 152 -6.46 -3.19 12.78
N ILE A 153 -6.67 -2.97 11.49
CA ILE A 153 -6.46 -1.65 10.87
C ILE A 153 -7.54 -0.70 11.36
N SER A 154 -7.12 0.46 11.86
CA SER A 154 -8.06 1.48 12.34
C SER A 154 -7.46 2.88 12.23
N ALA A 155 -8.32 3.85 11.94
CA ALA A 155 -7.97 5.26 11.98
C ALA A 155 -7.56 5.73 13.39
N ALA A 156 -8.04 5.06 14.43
CA ALA A 156 -7.68 5.37 15.82
C ALA A 156 -6.22 5.05 16.17
N THR A 157 -5.55 4.18 15.40
CA THR A 157 -4.19 3.71 15.68
C THR A 157 -3.18 3.97 14.58
N HIS A 158 -3.60 4.47 13.43
CA HIS A 158 -2.69 4.78 12.33
C HIS A 158 -1.93 6.09 12.56
N HIS A 159 -0.81 6.28 11.85
CA HIS A 159 0.01 7.49 11.92
C HIS A 159 -0.29 8.50 10.79
N MET A 160 -1.19 8.16 9.87
CA MET A 160 -1.65 9.07 8.82
C MET A 160 -2.52 10.17 9.42
N ARG A 161 -2.31 11.43 9.00
CA ARG A 161 -3.03 12.60 9.54
C ARG A 161 -4.38 12.80 8.85
N VAL A 162 -5.24 11.80 8.94
CA VAL A 162 -6.61 11.80 8.42
C VAL A 162 -7.52 11.07 9.40
N ASP A 163 -8.81 11.34 9.32
CA ASP A 163 -9.84 10.92 10.27
C ASP A 163 -10.53 9.60 9.92
N TYR A 164 -10.11 8.91 8.85
CA TYR A 164 -10.65 7.60 8.47
C TYR A 164 -9.60 6.68 7.86
N SER A 165 -9.90 5.40 7.83
CA SER A 165 -9.17 4.40 7.05
C SER A 165 -10.10 3.74 6.03
N MET A 166 -9.66 3.59 4.78
CA MET A 166 -10.43 2.84 3.78
C MET A 166 -10.43 1.33 4.05
N PHE A 167 -9.58 0.86 4.97
CA PHE A 167 -9.49 -0.54 5.42
C PHE A 167 -9.92 -0.69 6.88
N GLU A 168 -10.75 0.23 7.40
CA GLU A 168 -11.20 0.20 8.79
C GLU A 168 -11.76 -1.17 9.18
N GLY A 169 -11.31 -1.71 10.31
CA GLY A 169 -11.75 -3.00 10.82
C GLY A 169 -11.15 -4.24 10.16
N PHE A 170 -10.30 -4.10 9.13
CA PHE A 170 -9.63 -5.25 8.52
C PHE A 170 -8.69 -5.90 9.52
N LYS A 171 -8.92 -7.22 9.76
CA LYS A 171 -8.06 -8.04 10.62
C LYS A 171 -7.00 -8.70 9.76
N VAL A 172 -5.75 -8.38 10.01
CA VAL A 172 -4.60 -8.88 9.26
C VAL A 172 -3.61 -9.62 10.15
N LYS A 173 -2.83 -10.51 9.55
CA LYS A 173 -1.75 -11.24 10.20
C LYS A 173 -0.44 -10.87 9.55
N GLY A 174 0.51 -10.46 10.39
CA GLY A 174 1.82 -9.96 9.99
C GLY A 174 1.97 -8.45 10.20
N ASN A 175 3.04 -8.05 10.87
CA ASN A 175 3.34 -6.64 11.11
C ASN A 175 4.86 -6.40 11.21
N ALA A 176 5.30 -5.18 10.87
CA ALA A 176 6.67 -4.75 11.09
C ALA A 176 6.92 -4.57 12.59
N ARG A 177 7.89 -5.30 13.15
CA ARG A 177 8.31 -5.15 14.54
C ARG A 177 9.32 -4.04 14.69
N ASP A 178 10.38 -4.09 13.91
CA ASP A 178 11.46 -3.11 13.92
C ASP A 178 11.79 -2.70 12.47
N VAL A 179 12.12 -1.42 12.26
CA VAL A 179 12.51 -0.88 10.95
C VAL A 179 13.81 -0.13 11.08
N TYR A 180 14.76 -0.48 10.23
CA TYR A 180 16.02 0.22 10.07
C TYR A 180 16.04 0.97 8.75
N SER A 181 16.59 2.15 8.75
CA SER A 181 16.85 2.94 7.55
C SER A 181 18.30 3.41 7.56
N ARG A 182 19.07 2.97 6.57
CA ARG A 182 20.51 3.18 6.48
C ARG A 182 21.24 2.79 7.78
N GLY A 183 20.87 1.63 8.36
CA GLY A 183 21.45 1.09 9.58
C GLY A 183 20.98 1.70 10.89
N GLU A 184 20.18 2.77 10.88
CA GLU A 184 19.61 3.38 12.07
C GLU A 184 18.22 2.81 12.35
N LEU A 185 17.99 2.37 13.58
CA LEU A 185 16.68 1.90 14.05
C LEU A 185 15.73 3.11 14.13
N ILE A 186 14.66 3.10 13.34
CA ILE A 186 13.68 4.20 13.26
C ILE A 186 12.28 3.82 13.73
N VAL A 187 11.99 2.52 13.78
CA VAL A 187 10.77 1.97 14.41
C VAL A 187 11.18 0.81 15.29
N SER A 188 10.72 0.77 16.51
CA SER A 188 10.92 -0.33 17.45
C SER A 188 9.60 -0.74 18.08
N LYS A 189 9.24 -2.02 17.97
CA LYS A 189 7.98 -2.59 18.48
C LYS A 189 6.73 -1.81 18.04
N GLY A 190 6.76 -1.28 16.80
CA GLY A 190 5.68 -0.48 16.24
C GLY A 190 5.73 1.02 16.56
N GLU A 191 6.63 1.45 17.46
CA GLU A 191 6.77 2.85 17.85
C GLU A 191 7.81 3.57 16.98
N PHE A 192 7.46 4.72 16.41
CA PHE A 192 8.40 5.55 15.65
C PHE A 192 9.35 6.29 16.61
N ILE A 193 10.66 6.01 16.48
CA ILE A 193 11.73 6.60 17.28
C ILE A 193 12.75 7.38 16.44
N GLY A 194 12.49 7.53 15.14
CA GLY A 194 13.37 8.24 14.22
C GLY A 194 13.44 9.74 14.47
N LYS A 195 14.53 10.36 14.05
CA LYS A 195 14.75 11.81 14.21
C LYS A 195 14.36 12.56 12.92
N PRO A 196 13.76 13.76 13.01
CA PRO A 196 13.56 14.65 11.87
C PRO A 196 14.89 15.02 11.18
N GLY A 197 14.83 15.33 9.89
CA GLY A 197 16.00 15.83 9.14
C GLY A 197 16.98 14.75 8.66
N ARG A 198 16.74 13.47 8.93
CA ARG A 198 17.63 12.37 8.51
C ARG A 198 17.48 11.94 7.04
N GLY A 199 16.53 12.51 6.32
CA GLY A 199 16.32 12.21 4.91
C GLY A 199 17.49 12.67 4.05
N GLU A 200 17.87 11.87 3.02
CA GLU A 200 18.87 12.20 2.02
C GLU A 200 18.30 12.01 0.63
N TYR A 201 18.69 12.92 -0.27
CA TYR A 201 18.31 12.77 -1.67
C TYR A 201 19.08 11.59 -2.29
N LEU A 202 18.35 10.63 -2.85
CA LEU A 202 18.93 9.52 -3.57
C LEU A 202 18.93 9.82 -5.08
N ARG A 203 20.11 10.02 -5.66
CA ARG A 203 20.24 10.13 -7.12
C ARG A 203 19.95 8.77 -7.76
N ARG A 204 19.04 8.75 -8.72
CA ARG A 204 18.69 7.56 -9.48
C ARG A 204 19.56 7.44 -10.71
N GLU A 205 19.87 6.22 -11.10
CA GLU A 205 20.56 5.92 -12.34
C GLU A 205 19.54 5.70 -13.47
N ALA A 206 20.02 5.86 -14.72
CA ALA A 206 19.23 5.48 -15.87
C ALA A 206 18.95 3.98 -15.80
N ARG A 207 17.70 3.59 -16.04
CA ARG A 207 17.28 2.20 -16.11
C ARG A 207 18.01 1.47 -17.25
N GLY A 208 19.00 0.67 -17.00
CA GLY A 208 19.76 0.04 -18.08
C GLY A 208 20.41 -1.30 -17.75
N GLY A 209 20.75 -1.56 -16.52
CA GLY A 209 21.55 -2.73 -16.13
C GLY A 209 20.82 -3.84 -15.36
N ALA A 210 19.65 -3.56 -14.82
CA ALA A 210 19.01 -4.41 -13.80
C ALA A 210 18.09 -5.52 -14.36
N TRP A 211 17.89 -5.61 -15.67
CA TRP A 211 16.97 -6.54 -16.33
C TRP A 211 17.65 -7.40 -17.41
N LYS A 212 18.95 -7.68 -17.24
CA LYS A 212 19.65 -8.68 -18.05
C LYS A 212 19.59 -10.02 -17.38
#